data_dd1d61ddd79b866d6afb978a24e3acc0
#
_entry.id   dd1d61ddd79b866d6afb978a24e3acc0
#
_cell.length_a   1.000
_cell.length_b   1.000
_cell.length_c   1.000
_cell.angle_alpha   90.00
_cell.angle_beta   90.00
_cell.angle_gamma   90.00
#
_symmetry.space_group_name_H-M   'P 1'
#
loop_
_entity.id
_entity.type
_entity.pdbx_description
1 polymer ?
#
loop_
_entity_poly.entity_id
_entity_poly.type
_entity_poly.pdbx_seq_one_letter_code
_entity_poly.pdbx_strand_id
1 'polypeptide(L)'
;MPAAFRQTAVHSTSLKAELDACKRISKEARAVIEPYLTGKVSSVLEVTPELEQSFQSYLQYFYPEKAKQYFWNFTHYKRQVQENTFQDLLEEVEGYTTSDKGRMKKALYFLMDHGIHHLADICYPVRKSYETYVSVHYPGRVMAELKELDNLKLWSIQKSQSPFQEMAKLAYKDEPTFLLYHPDYKLARTFYYVRDKEELLFDFSLPVPKVLKHQIFAMLNAVLETKHNWHDRRERFLLPLKKLYLFCIKRHIDNLEYLEQEDIDLFQKELDQLAGSKANIYIQIVDNTRKFLFLQGEVNWQANVWYLERFHFSGDRMNPSRPISTLSFLTVRNPENRSLLQEYIRYCLAVTDATIGNIRGQLYNLSEFMQYIQKESVLSLTRGQIEE
;
A
#
# COMPACT_ATOMS: atom_id res chain seq x y z
N MET A 1 23.52 -1.75 -34.42
CA MET A 1 22.68 -1.85 -34.81
C MET A 1 21.46 -1.10 -34.92
N PRO A 2 20.40 -1.26 -34.51
CA PRO A 2 19.17 -0.50 -34.52
C PRO A 2 19.24 0.87 -33.83
N ALA A 3 20.41 1.25 -33.30
CA ALA A 3 20.60 2.53 -32.62
C ALA A 3 20.29 3.76 -33.47
N ALA A 4 20.66 3.73 -34.77
CA ALA A 4 20.37 4.85 -35.66
C ALA A 4 18.87 5.04 -35.92
N PHE A 5 18.11 3.93 -36.00
CA PHE A 5 16.67 3.98 -36.19
C PHE A 5 15.96 4.41 -34.92
N ARG A 6 16.43 3.94 -33.75
CA ARG A 6 15.92 4.40 -32.44
C ARG A 6 16.11 5.91 -32.25
N GLN A 7 17.30 6.42 -32.53
CA GLN A 7 17.58 7.86 -32.38
C GLN A 7 16.72 8.72 -33.30
N THR A 8 16.41 8.22 -34.50
CA THR A 8 15.56 8.96 -35.43
C THR A 8 14.10 8.98 -35.03
N ALA A 9 13.61 7.92 -34.38
CA ALA A 9 12.22 7.80 -33.96
C ALA A 9 11.91 8.58 -32.64
N VAL A 10 12.87 8.59 -31.70
CA VAL A 10 12.66 9.18 -30.34
C VAL A 10 12.71 10.72 -30.34
N HIS A 11 13.33 11.36 -31.30
CA HIS A 11 13.54 12.81 -31.33
C HIS A 11 12.58 13.60 -32.23
N SER A 12 11.62 12.93 -32.87
CA SER A 12 10.72 13.59 -33.78
C SER A 12 9.44 14.06 -33.08
N THR A 13 9.16 15.34 -33.11
CA THR A 13 8.01 15.97 -32.43
C THR A 13 6.81 16.19 -33.36
N SER A 14 6.97 15.94 -34.66
CA SER A 14 5.90 16.08 -35.64
C SER A 14 5.96 14.99 -36.72
N LEU A 15 4.79 14.57 -37.20
CA LEU A 15 4.68 13.56 -38.25
C LEU A 15 5.56 13.88 -39.49
N LYS A 16 5.63 15.15 -39.87
CA LYS A 16 6.45 15.62 -40.99
C LYS A 16 7.95 15.44 -40.73
N ALA A 17 8.39 15.78 -39.50
CA ALA A 17 9.80 15.59 -39.10
C ALA A 17 10.16 14.10 -39.01
N GLU A 18 9.25 13.26 -38.57
CA GLU A 18 9.42 11.81 -38.57
C GLU A 18 9.56 11.22 -39.96
N LEU A 19 8.70 11.63 -40.89
CA LEU A 19 8.73 11.21 -42.26
C LEU A 19 10.00 11.69 -42.97
N ASP A 20 10.45 12.92 -42.71
CA ASP A 20 11.70 13.45 -43.27
C ASP A 20 12.94 12.74 -42.69
N ALA A 21 12.89 12.38 -41.40
CA ALA A 21 13.89 11.53 -40.77
C ALA A 21 13.95 10.12 -41.44
N CYS A 22 12.78 9.52 -41.64
CA CYS A 22 12.68 8.23 -42.33
C CYS A 22 13.21 8.25 -43.77
N LYS A 23 13.03 9.35 -44.51
CA LYS A 23 13.58 9.52 -45.88
C LYS A 23 15.12 9.54 -45.88
N ARG A 24 15.74 9.99 -44.79
CA ARG A 24 17.21 10.09 -44.66
C ARG A 24 17.84 8.84 -44.08
N ILE A 25 17.03 7.82 -43.76
CA ILE A 25 17.52 6.56 -43.21
C ILE A 25 18.51 5.95 -44.20
N SER A 26 19.70 5.64 -43.72
CA SER A 26 20.77 5.04 -44.50
C SER A 26 20.37 3.69 -45.12
N LYS A 27 21.12 3.22 -46.10
CA LYS A 27 20.92 1.91 -46.71
C LYS A 27 21.00 0.78 -45.69
N GLU A 28 21.84 0.97 -44.66
CA GLU A 28 21.99 0.03 -43.56
C GLU A 28 20.73 -0.01 -42.66
N ALA A 29 20.16 1.14 -42.34
CA ALA A 29 18.92 1.21 -41.56
C ALA A 29 17.71 0.63 -42.31
N ARG A 30 17.65 0.77 -43.65
CA ARG A 30 16.68 0.07 -44.49
C ARG A 30 16.81 -1.43 -44.39
N ALA A 31 18.03 -1.96 -44.43
CA ALA A 31 18.27 -3.38 -44.27
C ALA A 31 17.79 -3.96 -42.97
N VAL A 32 17.71 -3.14 -41.91
CA VAL A 32 17.12 -3.52 -40.62
C VAL A 32 15.59 -3.54 -40.69
N ILE A 33 14.94 -2.64 -41.43
CA ILE A 33 13.49 -2.51 -41.57
C ILE A 33 12.89 -3.53 -42.53
N GLU A 34 13.53 -3.78 -43.63
CA GLU A 34 13.03 -4.69 -44.68
C GLU A 34 12.65 -6.10 -44.19
N PRO A 35 13.40 -6.75 -43.28
CA PRO A 35 13.01 -8.03 -42.71
C PRO A 35 11.66 -7.99 -42.04
N TYR A 36 11.31 -6.87 -41.36
CA TYR A 36 9.99 -6.69 -40.74
C TYR A 36 8.88 -6.53 -41.77
N LEU A 37 9.16 -5.83 -42.88
CA LEU A 37 8.20 -5.66 -43.95
C LEU A 37 7.89 -6.98 -44.68
N THR A 38 8.88 -7.84 -44.80
CA THR A 38 8.80 -9.12 -45.55
C THR A 38 8.50 -10.32 -44.62
N GLY A 39 8.44 -10.11 -43.33
CA GLY A 39 8.18 -11.19 -42.38
C GLY A 39 9.37 -12.13 -42.13
N LYS A 40 10.59 -11.67 -42.31
CA LYS A 40 11.82 -12.46 -42.15
C LYS A 40 12.67 -11.99 -40.98
N VAL A 41 12.02 -11.67 -39.85
CA VAL A 41 12.74 -11.20 -38.67
C VAL A 41 13.31 -12.37 -37.90
N SER A 42 14.61 -12.33 -37.61
CA SER A 42 15.32 -13.35 -36.85
C SER A 42 15.80 -12.89 -35.47
N SER A 43 15.62 -11.60 -35.10
CA SER A 43 16.14 -11.06 -33.86
C SER A 43 15.15 -10.14 -33.14
N VAL A 44 15.24 -10.13 -31.81
CA VAL A 44 14.44 -9.27 -30.93
C VAL A 44 14.89 -7.82 -31.07
N LEU A 45 13.99 -6.96 -31.53
CA LEU A 45 14.13 -5.52 -31.34
C LEU A 45 13.23 -5.08 -30.17
N GLU A 46 13.79 -4.34 -29.26
CA GLU A 46 12.94 -3.59 -28.32
C GLU A 46 12.15 -2.55 -29.11
N VAL A 47 10.86 -2.78 -29.22
CA VAL A 47 9.96 -1.90 -29.95
C VAL A 47 9.17 -1.09 -28.92
N THR A 48 9.56 0.19 -28.75
CA THR A 48 8.79 1.12 -27.93
C THR A 48 7.51 1.54 -28.65
N PRO A 49 6.46 1.99 -27.95
CA PRO A 49 5.24 2.53 -28.54
C PRO A 49 5.51 3.66 -29.56
N GLU A 50 6.48 4.52 -29.27
CA GLU A 50 6.89 5.64 -30.13
C GLU A 50 7.52 5.12 -31.42
N LEU A 51 8.35 4.08 -31.33
CA LEU A 51 8.96 3.43 -32.49
C LEU A 51 7.89 2.75 -33.33
N GLU A 52 6.91 2.11 -32.71
CA GLU A 52 5.79 1.45 -33.41
C GLU A 52 4.95 2.47 -34.19
N GLN A 53 4.65 3.63 -33.55
CA GLN A 53 3.93 4.72 -34.20
C GLN A 53 4.70 5.34 -35.36
N SER A 54 5.99 5.58 -35.16
CA SER A 54 6.89 6.09 -36.23
C SER A 54 7.00 5.10 -37.41
N PHE A 55 7.02 3.80 -37.09
CA PHE A 55 7.05 2.75 -38.12
C PHE A 55 5.72 2.69 -38.88
N GLN A 56 4.60 2.82 -38.25
CA GLN A 56 3.29 2.89 -38.89
C GLN A 56 3.20 4.09 -39.83
N SER A 57 3.65 5.26 -39.40
CA SER A 57 3.72 6.46 -40.21
C SER A 57 4.62 6.31 -41.43
N TYR A 58 5.80 5.66 -41.25
CA TYR A 58 6.72 5.29 -42.33
C TYR A 58 6.04 4.40 -43.35
N LEU A 59 5.32 3.36 -42.92
CA LEU A 59 4.62 2.45 -43.82
C LEU A 59 3.54 3.15 -44.64
N GLN A 60 2.76 4.03 -44.00
CA GLN A 60 1.72 4.79 -44.70
C GLN A 60 2.29 5.74 -45.77
N TYR A 61 3.46 6.29 -45.52
CA TYR A 61 4.11 7.19 -46.45
C TYR A 61 4.74 6.49 -47.63
N PHE A 62 5.53 5.43 -47.38
CA PHE A 62 6.30 4.75 -48.44
C PHE A 62 5.57 3.58 -49.11
N TYR A 63 4.59 2.98 -48.44
CA TYR A 63 3.86 1.79 -48.87
C TYR A 63 2.35 1.90 -48.61
N PRO A 64 1.66 2.96 -49.07
CA PRO A 64 0.28 3.23 -48.70
C PRO A 64 -0.69 2.09 -48.99
N GLU A 65 -0.54 1.40 -50.11
CA GLU A 65 -1.40 0.28 -50.50
C GLU A 65 -1.17 -0.99 -49.68
N LYS A 66 0.03 -1.18 -49.15
CA LYS A 66 0.44 -2.37 -48.36
C LYS A 66 0.67 -2.08 -46.90
N ALA A 67 0.49 -0.84 -46.45
CA ALA A 67 0.79 -0.41 -45.10
C ALA A 67 0.13 -1.28 -44.04
N LYS A 68 -1.16 -1.60 -44.19
CA LYS A 68 -1.90 -2.46 -43.29
C LYS A 68 -1.34 -3.88 -43.22
N GLN A 69 -0.97 -4.46 -44.35
CA GLN A 69 -0.42 -5.82 -44.43
C GLN A 69 0.97 -5.87 -43.80
N TYR A 70 1.82 -4.88 -44.09
CA TYR A 70 3.17 -4.83 -43.55
C TYR A 70 3.15 -4.56 -42.02
N PHE A 71 2.28 -3.69 -41.58
CA PHE A 71 2.10 -3.46 -40.16
C PHE A 71 1.55 -4.69 -39.43
N TRP A 72 0.62 -5.41 -40.03
CA TRP A 72 0.14 -6.69 -39.54
C TRP A 72 1.27 -7.72 -39.43
N ASN A 73 2.09 -7.86 -40.46
CA ASN A 73 3.25 -8.75 -40.44
C ASN A 73 4.21 -8.37 -39.30
N PHE A 74 4.53 -7.08 -39.18
CA PHE A 74 5.39 -6.57 -38.12
C PHE A 74 4.81 -6.92 -36.72
N THR A 75 3.55 -6.65 -36.47
CA THR A 75 2.89 -6.97 -35.23
C THR A 75 2.91 -8.47 -34.93
N HIS A 76 2.65 -9.29 -35.94
CA HIS A 76 2.70 -10.74 -35.82
C HIS A 76 4.08 -11.24 -35.40
N TYR A 77 5.13 -10.78 -36.08
CA TYR A 77 6.51 -11.16 -35.75
C TYR A 77 6.95 -10.61 -34.37
N LYS A 78 6.60 -9.37 -34.09
CA LYS A 78 6.81 -8.82 -32.73
C LYS A 78 6.25 -9.77 -31.68
N ARG A 79 5.03 -10.25 -31.87
CA ARG A 79 4.37 -11.18 -30.90
C ARG A 79 5.08 -12.54 -30.85
N GLN A 80 5.46 -13.11 -31.95
CA GLN A 80 6.25 -14.36 -31.97
C GLN A 80 7.57 -14.22 -31.18
N VAL A 81 8.27 -13.12 -31.39
CA VAL A 81 9.52 -12.85 -30.70
C VAL A 81 9.28 -12.67 -29.20
N GLN A 82 8.21 -11.93 -28.81
CA GLN A 82 7.82 -11.78 -27.42
C GLN A 82 7.47 -13.13 -26.79
N GLU A 83 6.66 -13.94 -27.43
CA GLU A 83 6.30 -15.27 -26.96
C GLU A 83 7.55 -16.14 -26.74
N ASN A 84 8.53 -16.09 -27.66
CA ASN A 84 9.78 -16.80 -27.48
C ASN A 84 10.66 -16.26 -26.33
N THR A 85 10.60 -14.95 -26.06
CA THR A 85 11.40 -14.30 -25.00
C THR A 85 10.77 -14.50 -23.62
N PHE A 86 9.45 -14.62 -23.56
CA PHE A 86 8.66 -14.71 -22.33
C PHE A 86 8.05 -16.12 -22.16
N GLN A 87 8.80 -17.17 -22.52
CA GLN A 87 8.33 -18.55 -22.36
C GLN A 87 7.98 -18.89 -20.95
N ASP A 88 8.78 -18.44 -19.97
CA ASP A 88 8.52 -18.65 -18.54
C ASP A 88 7.13 -18.13 -18.14
N LEU A 89 6.74 -16.93 -18.60
CA LEU A 89 5.42 -16.36 -18.35
C LEU A 89 4.30 -17.20 -18.99
N LEU A 90 4.54 -17.73 -20.20
CA LEU A 90 3.57 -18.58 -20.89
C LEU A 90 3.41 -19.96 -20.25
N GLU A 91 4.50 -20.54 -19.74
CA GLU A 91 4.47 -21.80 -18.98
C GLU A 91 3.72 -21.64 -17.65
N GLU A 92 3.86 -20.48 -17.00
CA GLU A 92 3.11 -20.21 -15.74
C GLU A 92 1.60 -20.22 -15.94
N VAL A 93 1.09 -19.86 -17.12
CA VAL A 93 -0.35 -19.88 -17.43
C VAL A 93 -0.83 -21.22 -17.98
N GLU A 94 0.05 -22.21 -18.14
CA GLU A 94 -0.39 -23.56 -18.50
C GLU A 94 -1.34 -24.14 -17.43
N GLY A 95 -2.49 -24.62 -17.90
CA GLY A 95 -3.56 -25.11 -17.01
C GLY A 95 -4.46 -23.99 -16.43
N TYR A 96 -4.17 -22.71 -16.70
CA TYR A 96 -5.09 -21.64 -16.34
C TYR A 96 -6.34 -21.67 -17.22
N THR A 97 -7.50 -21.69 -16.60
CA THR A 97 -8.79 -21.72 -17.32
C THR A 97 -9.50 -20.38 -17.19
N THR A 98 -9.78 -19.76 -18.31
CA THR A 98 -10.52 -18.51 -18.39
C THR A 98 -11.71 -18.63 -19.34
N SER A 99 -12.78 -17.88 -19.07
CA SER A 99 -13.91 -17.75 -19.97
C SER A 99 -13.63 -16.87 -21.18
N ASP A 100 -12.57 -16.06 -21.16
CA ASP A 100 -12.22 -15.12 -22.23
C ASP A 100 -10.71 -15.15 -22.52
N LYS A 101 -10.32 -16.05 -23.42
CA LYS A 101 -8.94 -16.17 -23.90
C LYS A 101 -8.40 -14.89 -24.54
N GLY A 102 -9.28 -14.06 -25.09
CA GLY A 102 -8.88 -12.78 -25.70
C GLY A 102 -8.40 -11.78 -24.66
N ARG A 103 -9.08 -11.70 -23.49
CA ARG A 103 -8.63 -10.85 -22.38
C ARG A 103 -7.33 -11.34 -21.76
N MET A 104 -7.23 -12.64 -21.55
CA MET A 104 -6.00 -13.25 -21.05
C MET A 104 -4.80 -12.89 -21.95
N LYS A 105 -4.92 -13.08 -23.27
CA LYS A 105 -3.86 -12.73 -24.22
C LYS A 105 -3.49 -11.25 -24.17
N LYS A 106 -4.46 -10.34 -24.05
CA LYS A 106 -4.17 -8.89 -23.93
C LYS A 106 -3.38 -8.58 -22.66
N ALA A 107 -3.80 -9.16 -21.52
CA ALA A 107 -3.08 -8.99 -20.25
C ALA A 107 -1.65 -9.53 -20.37
N LEU A 108 -1.45 -10.72 -20.94
CA LEU A 108 -0.12 -11.30 -21.14
C LEU A 108 0.76 -10.43 -22.05
N TYR A 109 0.24 -9.97 -23.19
CA TYR A 109 1.01 -9.09 -24.07
C TYR A 109 1.34 -7.75 -23.43
N PHE A 110 0.45 -7.18 -22.63
CA PHE A 110 0.77 -6.00 -21.84
C PHE A 110 1.91 -6.26 -20.85
N LEU A 111 1.90 -7.38 -20.15
CA LEU A 111 2.98 -7.78 -19.24
C LEU A 111 4.31 -7.93 -19.98
N MET A 112 4.31 -8.59 -21.15
CA MET A 112 5.48 -8.72 -22.01
C MET A 112 6.00 -7.37 -22.51
N ASP A 113 5.10 -6.46 -22.93
CA ASP A 113 5.45 -5.09 -23.35
C ASP A 113 6.11 -4.27 -22.21
N HIS A 114 5.89 -4.65 -20.95
CA HIS A 114 6.45 -4.02 -19.75
C HIS A 114 7.61 -4.81 -19.12
N GLY A 115 8.11 -5.85 -19.79
CA GLY A 115 9.24 -6.65 -19.31
C GLY A 115 8.93 -7.52 -18.09
N ILE A 116 7.67 -7.88 -17.86
CA ILE A 116 7.26 -8.74 -16.77
C ILE A 116 7.36 -10.20 -17.21
N HIS A 117 8.30 -10.94 -16.63
CA HIS A 117 8.59 -12.33 -16.97
C HIS A 117 7.79 -13.33 -16.14
N HIS A 118 7.33 -12.95 -14.96
CA HIS A 118 6.61 -13.83 -14.05
C HIS A 118 5.31 -13.20 -13.55
N LEU A 119 4.24 -14.00 -13.42
CA LEU A 119 2.98 -13.54 -12.83
C LEU A 119 3.15 -13.10 -11.36
N ALA A 120 4.19 -13.63 -10.70
CA ALA A 120 4.56 -13.21 -9.35
C ALA A 120 4.95 -11.72 -9.27
N ASP A 121 5.49 -11.14 -10.34
CA ASP A 121 5.94 -9.74 -10.41
C ASP A 121 4.80 -8.75 -10.64
N ILE A 122 3.58 -9.23 -10.89
CA ILE A 122 2.41 -8.36 -10.97
C ILE A 122 2.19 -7.72 -9.59
N CYS A 123 2.39 -6.41 -9.51
CA CYS A 123 2.23 -5.57 -8.32
C CYS A 123 1.21 -4.45 -8.60
N TYR A 124 0.88 -3.63 -7.58
CA TYR A 124 -0.09 -2.56 -7.75
C TYR A 124 0.31 -1.53 -8.84
N PRO A 125 1.56 -1.06 -8.94
CA PRO A 125 1.99 -0.19 -10.04
C PRO A 125 1.74 -0.79 -11.43
N VAL A 126 2.04 -2.08 -11.64
CA VAL A 126 1.76 -2.78 -12.89
C VAL A 126 0.25 -2.81 -13.19
N ARG A 127 -0.55 -3.12 -12.17
CA ARG A 127 -2.02 -3.08 -12.28
C ARG A 127 -2.54 -1.70 -12.65
N LYS A 128 -1.99 -0.65 -12.04
CA LYS A 128 -2.38 0.75 -12.33
C LYS A 128 -1.99 1.17 -13.73
N SER A 129 -0.82 0.78 -14.22
CA SER A 129 -0.39 0.98 -15.60
C SER A 129 -1.31 0.25 -16.58
N TYR A 130 -1.71 -0.99 -16.26
CA TYR A 130 -2.68 -1.73 -17.09
C TYR A 130 -4.06 -1.07 -17.07
N GLU A 131 -4.53 -0.56 -15.94
CA GLU A 131 -5.78 0.22 -15.84
C GLU A 131 -5.76 1.44 -16.77
N THR A 132 -4.66 2.18 -16.78
CA THR A 132 -4.46 3.32 -17.68
C THR A 132 -4.50 2.89 -19.14
N TYR A 133 -3.77 1.82 -19.49
CA TYR A 133 -3.77 1.27 -20.83
C TYR A 133 -5.16 0.85 -21.32
N VAL A 134 -5.88 0.06 -20.52
CA VAL A 134 -7.23 -0.41 -20.90
C VAL A 134 -8.27 0.71 -20.89
N SER A 135 -8.11 1.74 -20.06
CA SER A 135 -8.98 2.91 -20.06
C SER A 135 -8.92 3.70 -21.36
N VAL A 136 -7.75 3.76 -21.99
CA VAL A 136 -7.53 4.41 -23.29
C VAL A 136 -8.04 3.52 -24.44
N HIS A 137 -7.67 2.24 -24.44
CA HIS A 137 -7.92 1.35 -25.57
C HIS A 137 -9.27 0.63 -25.51
N TYR A 138 -9.85 0.44 -24.32
CA TYR A 138 -11.08 -0.34 -24.09
C TYR A 138 -12.00 0.30 -23.02
N PRO A 139 -12.39 1.58 -23.13
CA PRO A 139 -13.04 2.35 -22.06
C PRO A 139 -14.32 1.69 -21.51
N GLY A 140 -15.07 0.97 -22.35
CA GLY A 140 -16.30 0.27 -21.94
C GLY A 140 -16.06 -1.09 -21.23
N ARG A 141 -14.79 -1.54 -21.08
CA ARG A 141 -14.48 -2.88 -20.57
C ARG A 141 -13.40 -2.90 -19.47
N VAL A 142 -13.01 -1.74 -18.95
CA VAL A 142 -11.91 -1.56 -17.98
C VAL A 142 -12.00 -2.57 -16.84
N MET A 143 -13.15 -2.66 -16.17
CA MET A 143 -13.32 -3.56 -15.02
C MET A 143 -13.17 -5.05 -15.40
N ALA A 144 -13.59 -5.42 -16.61
CA ALA A 144 -13.49 -6.80 -17.06
C ALA A 144 -12.05 -7.18 -17.44
N GLU A 145 -11.31 -6.26 -18.04
CA GLU A 145 -9.89 -6.45 -18.35
C GLU A 145 -9.04 -6.51 -17.08
N LEU A 146 -9.25 -5.58 -16.11
CA LEU A 146 -8.58 -5.61 -14.82
C LEU A 146 -8.85 -6.88 -14.03
N LYS A 147 -10.08 -7.37 -14.08
CA LYS A 147 -10.47 -8.62 -13.44
C LYS A 147 -9.66 -9.81 -13.96
N GLU A 148 -9.35 -9.83 -15.25
CA GLU A 148 -8.55 -10.90 -15.84
C GLU A 148 -7.08 -10.82 -15.38
N LEU A 149 -6.50 -9.63 -15.31
CA LEU A 149 -5.15 -9.44 -14.74
C LEU A 149 -5.11 -9.86 -13.26
N ASP A 150 -6.11 -9.46 -12.47
CA ASP A 150 -6.23 -9.84 -11.06
C ASP A 150 -6.35 -11.38 -10.92
N ASN A 151 -7.07 -12.06 -11.82
CA ASN A 151 -7.19 -13.51 -11.84
C ASN A 151 -5.85 -14.21 -12.15
N LEU A 152 -5.07 -13.69 -13.10
CA LEU A 152 -3.73 -14.22 -13.40
C LEU A 152 -2.81 -14.11 -12.19
N LYS A 153 -2.84 -12.99 -11.47
CA LYS A 153 -2.08 -12.84 -10.24
C LYS A 153 -2.53 -13.82 -9.15
N LEU A 154 -3.85 -13.97 -8.95
CA LEU A 154 -4.39 -14.93 -7.98
C LEU A 154 -4.02 -16.37 -8.34
N TRP A 155 -3.97 -16.72 -9.61
CA TRP A 155 -3.49 -18.01 -10.09
C TRP A 155 -2.04 -18.27 -9.69
N SER A 156 -1.15 -17.29 -9.88
CA SER A 156 0.25 -17.37 -9.45
C SER A 156 0.37 -17.57 -7.94
N ILE A 157 -0.38 -16.79 -7.15
CA ILE A 157 -0.40 -16.94 -5.68
C ILE A 157 -0.86 -18.34 -5.28
N GLN A 158 -1.90 -18.85 -5.93
CA GLN A 158 -2.43 -20.19 -5.66
C GLN A 158 -1.40 -21.29 -5.98
N LYS A 159 -0.71 -21.17 -7.13
CA LYS A 159 0.32 -22.15 -7.54
C LYS A 159 1.54 -22.16 -6.61
N SER A 160 1.95 -20.99 -6.12
CA SER A 160 3.12 -20.87 -5.24
C SER A 160 2.87 -21.35 -3.82
N GLN A 161 1.60 -21.54 -3.42
CA GLN A 161 1.26 -21.88 -2.05
C GLN A 161 1.29 -23.40 -1.84
N SER A 162 2.15 -23.86 -0.94
CA SER A 162 2.15 -25.28 -0.50
C SER A 162 0.92 -25.56 0.35
N PRO A 163 0.25 -26.73 0.19
CA PRO A 163 -0.88 -27.15 1.03
C PRO A 163 -0.56 -27.22 2.53
N PHE A 164 0.73 -27.36 2.88
CA PHE A 164 1.23 -27.50 4.24
C PHE A 164 1.87 -26.20 4.77
N GLN A 165 1.80 -25.11 4.03
CA GLN A 165 2.41 -23.86 4.43
C GLN A 165 1.51 -23.14 5.45
N GLU A 166 2.11 -22.69 6.56
CA GLU A 166 1.47 -21.69 7.43
C GLU A 166 1.06 -20.47 6.62
N MET A 167 0.09 -19.71 7.15
CA MET A 167 -0.41 -18.51 6.51
C MET A 167 0.76 -17.59 6.11
N ALA A 168 0.91 -17.34 4.82
CA ALA A 168 1.95 -16.46 4.33
C ALA A 168 1.67 -15.02 4.80
N LYS A 169 2.71 -14.37 5.34
CA LYS A 169 2.61 -13.00 5.86
C LYS A 169 3.07 -11.98 4.82
N LEU A 170 2.53 -10.77 4.93
CA LEU A 170 3.07 -9.64 4.18
C LEU A 170 4.49 -9.31 4.67
N ALA A 171 5.39 -9.04 3.73
CA ALA A 171 6.69 -8.44 4.02
C ALA A 171 6.59 -6.91 3.87
N TYR A 172 7.15 -6.16 4.84
CA TYR A 172 7.20 -4.72 4.72
C TYR A 172 8.12 -4.28 3.58
N LYS A 173 7.61 -3.36 2.77
CA LYS A 173 8.37 -2.65 1.75
C LYS A 173 7.89 -1.21 1.72
N ASP A 174 8.79 -0.26 1.39
CA ASP A 174 8.42 1.15 1.14
C ASP A 174 7.70 1.30 -0.21
N GLU A 175 6.66 0.47 -0.45
CA GLU A 175 5.92 0.37 -1.69
C GLU A 175 4.41 0.27 -1.39
N PRO A 176 3.54 0.56 -2.37
CA PRO A 176 2.11 0.34 -2.23
C PRO A 176 1.79 -1.14 -1.94
N THR A 177 1.21 -1.41 -0.79
CA THR A 177 0.75 -2.75 -0.40
C THR A 177 -0.70 -2.91 -0.80
N PHE A 178 -0.96 -3.80 -1.75
CA PHE A 178 -2.29 -4.07 -2.26
C PHE A 178 -2.80 -5.42 -1.76
N LEU A 179 -3.76 -5.41 -0.86
CA LEU A 179 -4.22 -6.61 -0.14
C LEU A 179 -4.83 -7.68 -1.05
N LEU A 180 -5.34 -7.31 -2.23
CA LEU A 180 -5.79 -8.29 -3.23
C LEU A 180 -4.66 -9.23 -3.66
N TYR A 181 -3.41 -8.77 -3.59
CA TYR A 181 -2.21 -9.54 -3.96
C TYR A 181 -1.49 -10.09 -2.73
N HIS A 182 -2.23 -10.30 -1.63
CA HIS A 182 -1.71 -10.92 -0.41
C HIS A 182 -1.12 -12.31 -0.73
N PRO A 183 0.08 -12.65 -0.19
CA PRO A 183 0.71 -13.94 -0.49
C PRO A 183 -0.08 -15.15 0.03
N ASP A 184 -0.94 -15.00 1.02
CA ASP A 184 -1.91 -16.03 1.40
C ASP A 184 -3.11 -16.02 0.45
N TYR A 185 -3.29 -17.11 -0.30
CA TYR A 185 -4.36 -17.23 -1.31
C TYR A 185 -5.76 -17.10 -0.70
N LYS A 186 -5.99 -17.61 0.52
CA LYS A 186 -7.33 -17.56 1.15
C LYS A 186 -7.72 -16.10 1.44
N LEU A 187 -6.76 -15.30 1.93
CA LEU A 187 -6.96 -13.87 2.14
C LEU A 187 -7.13 -13.13 0.81
N ALA A 188 -6.24 -13.33 -0.15
CA ALA A 188 -6.32 -12.73 -1.48
C ALA A 188 -7.68 -13.03 -2.13
N ARG A 189 -8.15 -14.29 -2.05
CA ARG A 189 -9.45 -14.71 -2.57
C ARG A 189 -10.62 -14.00 -1.87
N THR A 190 -10.53 -13.74 -0.57
CA THR A 190 -11.53 -12.98 0.18
C THR A 190 -11.60 -11.53 -0.33
N PHE A 191 -10.46 -10.90 -0.58
CA PHE A 191 -10.36 -9.53 -1.09
C PHE A 191 -10.84 -9.38 -2.55
N TYR A 192 -10.83 -10.45 -3.30
CA TYR A 192 -11.28 -10.43 -4.70
C TYR A 192 -12.73 -9.95 -4.87
N TYR A 193 -13.60 -10.22 -3.90
CA TYR A 193 -15.00 -9.82 -3.95
C TYR A 193 -15.28 -8.41 -3.44
N VAL A 194 -14.27 -7.69 -2.95
CA VAL A 194 -14.41 -6.29 -2.55
C VAL A 194 -14.68 -5.44 -3.78
N ARG A 195 -15.75 -4.66 -3.75
CA ARG A 195 -16.20 -3.87 -4.91
C ARG A 195 -15.25 -2.70 -5.17
N ASP A 196 -14.93 -1.93 -4.15
CA ASP A 196 -13.98 -0.83 -4.23
C ASP A 196 -12.58 -1.33 -3.89
N LYS A 197 -11.75 -1.53 -4.92
CA LYS A 197 -10.40 -2.04 -4.77
C LYS A 197 -9.44 -1.04 -4.11
N GLU A 198 -9.74 0.26 -4.17
CA GLU A 198 -8.94 1.27 -3.50
C GLU A 198 -8.94 1.11 -1.97
N GLU A 199 -10.01 0.55 -1.40
CA GLU A 199 -10.06 0.23 0.04
C GLU A 199 -8.95 -0.75 0.47
N LEU A 200 -8.46 -1.56 -0.44
CA LEU A 200 -7.44 -2.59 -0.21
C LEU A 200 -6.00 -2.10 -0.36
N LEU A 201 -5.82 -0.84 -0.70
CA LEU A 201 -4.50 -0.25 -0.91
C LEU A 201 -4.02 0.49 0.33
N PHE A 202 -2.84 0.11 0.84
CA PHE A 202 -2.06 0.84 1.83
C PHE A 202 -0.77 1.32 1.16
N ASP A 203 -0.66 2.60 0.92
CA ASP A 203 0.49 3.17 0.20
C ASP A 203 1.60 3.56 1.16
N PHE A 204 2.58 2.67 1.33
CA PHE A 204 3.77 2.91 2.13
C PHE A 204 4.90 3.63 1.36
N SER A 205 4.72 3.94 0.07
CA SER A 205 5.69 4.76 -0.68
C SER A 205 5.62 6.24 -0.33
N LEU A 206 4.54 6.68 0.33
CA LEU A 206 4.32 8.08 0.70
C LEU A 206 5.44 8.61 1.61
N PRO A 207 5.83 9.90 1.49
CA PRO A 207 6.94 10.50 2.23
C PRO A 207 6.53 10.84 3.68
N VAL A 208 6.39 9.83 4.51
CA VAL A 208 6.08 9.95 5.95
C VAL A 208 7.11 9.18 6.78
N PRO A 209 7.25 9.49 8.09
CA PRO A 209 8.21 8.83 8.96
C PRO A 209 8.08 7.31 8.97
N LYS A 210 9.22 6.63 8.95
CA LYS A 210 9.27 5.16 8.96
C LYS A 210 8.56 4.55 10.17
N VAL A 211 8.63 5.24 11.33
CA VAL A 211 7.97 4.78 12.56
C VAL A 211 6.46 4.61 12.32
N LEU A 212 5.80 5.63 11.78
CA LEU A 212 4.36 5.56 11.47
C LEU A 212 4.06 4.42 10.49
N LYS A 213 4.85 4.30 9.41
CA LYS A 213 4.67 3.23 8.42
C LYS A 213 4.75 1.84 9.07
N HIS A 214 5.78 1.62 9.90
CA HIS A 214 5.97 0.35 10.59
C HIS A 214 4.84 0.06 11.60
N GLN A 215 4.36 1.07 12.33
CA GLN A 215 3.24 0.92 13.25
C GLN A 215 1.95 0.52 12.53
N ILE A 216 1.62 1.22 11.44
CA ILE A 216 0.45 0.89 10.61
C ILE A 216 0.60 -0.50 9.98
N PHE A 217 1.78 -0.85 9.45
CA PHE A 217 2.04 -2.15 8.85
C PHE A 217 1.96 -3.29 9.87
N ALA A 218 2.50 -3.09 11.07
CA ALA A 218 2.42 -4.08 12.14
C ALA A 218 0.96 -4.35 12.54
N MET A 219 0.16 -3.28 12.72
CA MET A 219 -1.27 -3.41 13.00
C MET A 219 -2.04 -4.06 11.85
N LEU A 220 -1.71 -3.72 10.60
CA LEU A 220 -2.30 -4.35 9.41
C LEU A 220 -2.09 -5.87 9.43
N ASN A 221 -0.86 -6.34 9.64
CA ASN A 221 -0.55 -7.77 9.74
C ASN A 221 -1.31 -8.43 10.89
N ALA A 222 -1.34 -7.81 12.08
CA ALA A 222 -2.08 -8.33 13.21
C ALA A 222 -3.57 -8.52 12.90
N VAL A 223 -4.19 -7.54 12.22
CA VAL A 223 -5.59 -7.62 11.78
C VAL A 223 -5.80 -8.76 10.78
N LEU A 224 -4.85 -8.98 9.87
CA LEU A 224 -4.96 -10.05 8.86
C LEU A 224 -4.79 -11.43 9.47
N GLU A 225 -4.01 -11.58 10.53
CA GLU A 225 -3.81 -12.84 11.27
C GLU A 225 -5.00 -13.22 12.18
N THR A 226 -5.86 -12.26 12.53
CA THR A 226 -7.01 -12.54 13.39
C THR A 226 -8.07 -13.41 12.71
N LYS A 227 -8.78 -14.24 13.51
CA LYS A 227 -9.87 -15.11 13.04
C LYS A 227 -11.22 -14.38 12.85
N HIS A 228 -11.20 -13.07 12.66
CA HIS A 228 -12.43 -12.34 12.39
C HIS A 228 -13.03 -12.73 11.03
N ASN A 229 -14.36 -12.72 10.94
CA ASN A 229 -15.03 -12.82 9.65
C ASN A 229 -14.67 -11.59 8.78
N TRP A 230 -14.89 -11.73 7.46
CA TRP A 230 -14.52 -10.69 6.51
C TRP A 230 -15.17 -9.33 6.80
N HIS A 231 -16.45 -9.33 7.14
CA HIS A 231 -17.20 -8.09 7.39
C HIS A 231 -16.64 -7.32 8.59
N ASP A 232 -16.44 -8.01 9.72
CA ASP A 232 -15.85 -7.40 10.91
C ASP A 232 -14.42 -6.93 10.68
N ARG A 233 -13.60 -7.74 10.00
CA ARG A 233 -12.22 -7.35 9.65
C ARG A 233 -12.20 -6.08 8.81
N ARG A 234 -13.04 -5.97 7.79
CA ARG A 234 -13.13 -4.80 6.94
C ARG A 234 -13.65 -3.58 7.70
N GLU A 235 -14.83 -3.69 8.33
CA GLU A 235 -15.53 -2.55 8.90
C GLU A 235 -14.91 -2.05 10.21
N ARG A 236 -14.39 -2.95 11.05
CA ARG A 236 -13.86 -2.56 12.37
C ARG A 236 -12.37 -2.28 12.37
N PHE A 237 -11.63 -2.77 11.39
CA PHE A 237 -10.17 -2.67 11.40
C PHE A 237 -9.59 -2.09 10.12
N LEU A 238 -9.79 -2.71 8.94
CA LEU A 238 -9.08 -2.32 7.72
C LEU A 238 -9.46 -0.90 7.26
N LEU A 239 -10.76 -0.61 7.13
CA LEU A 239 -11.21 0.72 6.72
C LEU A 239 -10.84 1.80 7.76
N PRO A 240 -11.08 1.61 9.08
CA PRO A 240 -10.64 2.56 10.08
C PRO A 240 -9.13 2.75 10.11
N LEU A 241 -8.34 1.68 9.99
CA LEU A 241 -6.87 1.75 9.98
C LEU A 241 -6.35 2.56 8.78
N LYS A 242 -6.94 2.34 7.60
CA LYS A 242 -6.61 3.15 6.42
C LYS A 242 -6.95 4.62 6.63
N LYS A 243 -8.12 4.93 7.20
CA LYS A 243 -8.52 6.31 7.51
C LYS A 243 -7.58 6.95 8.53
N LEU A 244 -7.20 6.21 9.57
CA LEU A 244 -6.23 6.68 10.57
C LEU A 244 -4.87 6.96 9.92
N TYR A 245 -4.38 6.08 9.05
CA TYR A 245 -3.12 6.29 8.32
C TYR A 245 -3.15 7.57 7.48
N LEU A 246 -4.21 7.77 6.69
CA LEU A 246 -4.37 8.98 5.87
C LEU A 246 -4.52 10.24 6.72
N PHE A 247 -5.21 10.17 7.85
CA PHE A 247 -5.31 11.26 8.81
C PHE A 247 -3.94 11.63 9.38
N CYS A 248 -3.15 10.65 9.81
CA CYS A 248 -1.81 10.88 10.33
C CYS A 248 -0.89 11.53 9.28
N ILE A 249 -0.97 11.11 8.01
CA ILE A 249 -0.23 11.75 6.91
C ILE A 249 -0.62 13.22 6.78
N LYS A 250 -1.92 13.51 6.74
CA LYS A 250 -2.46 14.86 6.58
C LYS A 250 -2.08 15.80 7.75
N ARG A 251 -1.95 15.25 8.95
CA ARG A 251 -1.65 15.97 10.18
C ARG A 251 -0.18 15.96 10.56
N HIS A 252 0.69 15.31 9.76
CA HIS A 252 2.12 15.14 10.05
C HIS A 252 2.38 14.46 11.40
N ILE A 253 1.58 13.46 11.74
CA ILE A 253 1.74 12.65 12.95
C ILE A 253 2.76 11.58 12.69
N ASP A 254 3.81 11.53 13.50
CA ASP A 254 4.97 10.67 13.29
C ASP A 254 4.86 9.32 14.02
N ASN A 255 4.12 9.30 15.13
CA ASN A 255 4.02 8.14 16.01
C ASN A 255 2.65 8.07 16.67
N LEU A 256 1.97 6.93 16.51
CA LEU A 256 0.62 6.70 17.03
C LEU A 256 0.55 6.62 18.57
N GLU A 257 1.63 6.23 19.23
CA GLU A 257 1.69 6.15 20.68
C GLU A 257 1.71 7.55 21.35
N TYR A 258 2.09 8.58 20.56
CA TYR A 258 2.16 9.99 21.01
C TYR A 258 1.00 10.85 20.51
N LEU A 259 -0.03 10.25 19.91
CA LEU A 259 -1.24 10.98 19.51
C LEU A 259 -1.81 11.75 20.70
N GLU A 260 -2.06 13.03 20.50
CA GLU A 260 -2.66 13.91 21.52
C GLU A 260 -4.19 13.80 21.52
N GLN A 261 -4.84 14.25 22.60
CA GLN A 261 -6.30 14.26 22.67
C GLN A 261 -6.92 15.12 21.56
N GLU A 262 -6.27 16.25 21.23
CA GLU A 262 -6.73 17.14 20.17
C GLU A 262 -6.74 16.45 18.79
N ASP A 263 -5.75 15.61 18.50
CA ASP A 263 -5.70 14.85 17.24
C ASP A 263 -6.82 13.79 17.21
N ILE A 264 -7.08 13.14 18.34
CA ILE A 264 -8.18 12.17 18.45
C ILE A 264 -9.53 12.84 18.21
N ASP A 265 -9.75 14.02 18.84
CA ASP A 265 -10.98 14.79 18.68
C ASP A 265 -11.17 15.28 17.22
N LEU A 266 -10.08 15.68 16.57
CA LEU A 266 -10.09 16.05 15.16
C LEU A 266 -10.37 14.86 14.25
N PHE A 267 -9.77 13.71 14.54
CA PHE A 267 -10.05 12.49 13.81
C PHE A 267 -11.50 12.05 13.97
N GLN A 268 -12.06 12.12 15.19
CA GLN A 268 -13.48 11.85 15.43
C GLN A 268 -14.38 12.76 14.57
N LYS A 269 -14.10 14.08 14.53
CA LYS A 269 -14.84 15.02 13.70
C LYS A 269 -14.76 14.70 12.20
N GLU A 270 -13.59 14.29 11.73
CA GLU A 270 -13.42 13.86 10.34
C GLU A 270 -14.21 12.56 10.06
N LEU A 271 -14.22 11.62 10.99
CA LEU A 271 -15.00 10.39 10.89
C LEU A 271 -16.51 10.65 10.90
N ASP A 272 -16.99 11.60 11.71
CA ASP A 272 -18.41 11.97 11.75
C ASP A 272 -18.89 12.47 10.38
N GLN A 273 -18.03 13.21 9.66
CA GLN A 273 -18.33 13.69 8.31
C GLN A 273 -18.26 12.58 7.24
N LEU A 274 -17.27 11.68 7.34
CA LEU A 274 -16.98 10.68 6.30
C LEU A 274 -17.72 9.36 6.49
N ALA A 275 -17.99 8.95 7.73
CA ALA A 275 -18.50 7.64 8.09
C ALA A 275 -19.89 7.67 8.76
N GLY A 276 -20.38 8.83 9.15
CA GLY A 276 -21.68 9.02 9.78
C GLY A 276 -21.88 8.09 11.00
N SER A 277 -22.91 7.26 10.98
CA SER A 277 -23.23 6.35 12.10
C SER A 277 -22.13 5.33 12.45
N LYS A 278 -21.14 5.11 11.58
CA LYS A 278 -20.00 4.21 11.83
C LYS A 278 -18.83 4.91 12.53
N ALA A 279 -18.84 6.22 12.67
CA ALA A 279 -17.73 6.99 13.26
C ALA A 279 -17.32 6.45 14.65
N ASN A 280 -18.29 6.14 15.53
CA ASN A 280 -18.03 5.59 16.86
C ASN A 280 -17.39 4.19 16.84
N ILE A 281 -17.56 3.44 15.77
CA ILE A 281 -16.88 2.15 15.58
C ILE A 281 -15.46 2.40 15.07
N TYR A 282 -15.31 3.33 14.14
CA TYR A 282 -14.05 3.61 13.49
C TYR A 282 -13.02 4.26 14.39
N ILE A 283 -13.45 5.14 15.33
CA ILE A 283 -12.53 5.78 16.27
C ILE A 283 -11.82 4.77 17.19
N GLN A 284 -12.46 3.62 17.46
CA GLN A 284 -11.88 2.57 18.31
C GLN A 284 -10.54 2.04 17.74
N ILE A 285 -10.26 2.26 16.46
CA ILE A 285 -8.98 1.86 15.86
C ILE A 285 -7.79 2.56 16.51
N VAL A 286 -7.96 3.77 17.02
CA VAL A 286 -6.89 4.52 17.72
C VAL A 286 -6.46 3.76 18.97
N ASP A 287 -7.42 3.40 19.82
CA ASP A 287 -7.13 2.66 21.05
C ASP A 287 -6.63 1.24 20.78
N ASN A 288 -7.26 0.54 19.83
CA ASN A 288 -6.84 -0.78 19.41
C ASN A 288 -5.40 -0.79 18.90
N THR A 289 -5.01 0.21 18.11
CA THR A 289 -3.65 0.30 17.55
C THR A 289 -2.64 0.66 18.63
N ARG A 290 -2.94 1.64 19.48
CA ARG A 290 -2.09 2.00 20.63
C ARG A 290 -1.88 0.80 21.56
N LYS A 291 -2.95 0.11 21.90
CA LYS A 291 -2.90 -1.08 22.74
C LYS A 291 -2.03 -2.15 22.12
N PHE A 292 -2.23 -2.46 20.83
CA PHE A 292 -1.43 -3.41 20.11
C PHE A 292 0.06 -3.04 20.14
N LEU A 293 0.41 -1.79 19.84
CA LEU A 293 1.80 -1.32 19.83
C LEU A 293 2.43 -1.40 21.21
N PHE A 294 1.74 -0.91 22.25
CA PHE A 294 2.24 -0.91 23.61
C PHE A 294 2.49 -2.33 24.17
N LEU A 295 1.71 -3.32 23.71
CA LEU A 295 1.87 -4.72 24.10
C LEU A 295 2.97 -5.46 23.35
N GLN A 296 3.50 -4.88 22.25
CA GLN A 296 4.58 -5.45 21.45
C GLN A 296 5.96 -4.88 21.87
N GLY A 297 7.00 -5.67 21.62
CA GLY A 297 8.40 -5.25 21.83
C GLY A 297 8.74 -4.78 23.24
N GLU A 298 9.57 -3.76 23.38
CA GLU A 298 9.90 -3.11 24.66
C GLU A 298 8.83 -2.12 25.08
N VAL A 299 8.68 -1.90 26.40
CA VAL A 299 7.69 -0.97 26.94
C VAL A 299 8.07 0.46 26.60
N ASN A 300 7.25 1.16 25.86
CA ASN A 300 7.40 2.59 25.61
C ASN A 300 6.80 3.40 26.79
N TRP A 301 7.65 3.74 27.76
CA TRP A 301 7.24 4.52 28.92
C TRP A 301 6.88 5.98 28.62
N GLN A 302 7.16 6.47 27.42
CA GLN A 302 6.76 7.79 26.96
C GLN A 302 5.42 7.80 26.20
N ALA A 303 4.81 6.62 25.98
CA ALA A 303 3.50 6.53 25.35
C ALA A 303 2.43 7.28 26.16
N ASN A 304 1.54 7.98 25.48
CA ASN A 304 0.48 8.77 26.12
C ASN A 304 -0.57 7.93 26.87
N VAL A 305 -0.66 6.63 26.57
CA VAL A 305 -1.55 5.68 27.26
C VAL A 305 -0.80 4.39 27.53
N TRP A 306 -0.81 3.95 28.78
CA TRP A 306 -0.21 2.67 29.18
C TRP A 306 -1.29 1.62 29.42
N TYR A 307 -1.09 0.41 28.91
CA TYR A 307 -2.01 -0.71 29.03
C TYR A 307 -1.47 -1.69 30.07
N LEU A 308 -2.17 -1.78 31.22
CA LEU A 308 -1.69 -2.43 32.44
C LEU A 308 -1.61 -3.96 32.32
N GLU A 309 -2.30 -4.56 31.37
CA GLU A 309 -2.19 -6.01 31.08
C GLU A 309 -0.77 -6.44 30.71
N ARG A 310 0.09 -5.50 30.27
CA ARG A 310 1.50 -5.72 29.99
C ARG A 310 2.30 -6.17 31.21
N PHE A 311 1.93 -5.72 32.40
CA PHE A 311 2.78 -5.80 33.59
C PHE A 311 2.47 -6.97 34.52
N HIS A 312 1.41 -7.72 34.30
CA HIS A 312 1.06 -8.91 35.09
C HIS A 312 1.10 -8.70 36.63
N PHE A 313 0.47 -7.64 37.13
CA PHE A 313 0.44 -7.33 38.54
C PHE A 313 -0.23 -8.43 39.37
N SER A 314 0.24 -8.63 40.62
CA SER A 314 -0.38 -9.56 41.56
C SER A 314 -1.82 -9.14 41.92
N GLY A 315 -2.62 -10.13 42.30
CA GLY A 315 -4.01 -9.90 42.71
C GLY A 315 -4.19 -8.89 43.86
N ASP A 316 -3.17 -8.76 44.73
CA ASP A 316 -3.18 -7.80 45.85
C ASP A 316 -3.08 -6.34 45.37
N ARG A 317 -2.47 -6.12 44.22
CA ARG A 317 -2.33 -4.79 43.59
C ARG A 317 -3.48 -4.41 42.70
N MET A 318 -4.23 -5.37 42.17
CA MET A 318 -5.37 -5.15 41.27
C MET A 318 -6.69 -5.58 41.96
N ASN A 319 -7.70 -4.72 41.94
CA ASN A 319 -9.03 -5.11 42.34
C ASN A 319 -9.72 -5.95 41.27
N PRO A 320 -9.94 -7.26 41.47
CA PRO A 320 -10.53 -8.14 40.44
C PRO A 320 -11.96 -7.72 40.05
N SER A 321 -12.71 -7.08 40.99
CA SER A 321 -14.10 -6.66 40.75
C SER A 321 -14.18 -5.36 39.93
N ARG A 322 -13.09 -4.59 39.86
CA ARG A 322 -13.02 -3.32 39.12
C ARG A 322 -11.62 -3.18 38.49
N PRO A 323 -11.31 -4.00 37.49
CA PRO A 323 -9.97 -3.97 36.87
C PRO A 323 -9.75 -2.62 36.18
N ILE A 324 -8.62 -2.01 36.45
CA ILE A 324 -8.12 -0.85 35.74
C ILE A 324 -7.24 -1.38 34.59
N SER A 325 -7.62 -1.10 33.37
CA SER A 325 -6.92 -1.58 32.18
C SER A 325 -5.87 -0.61 31.65
N THR A 326 -6.04 0.70 31.92
CA THR A 326 -5.20 1.75 31.34
C THR A 326 -4.87 2.87 32.32
N LEU A 327 -3.70 3.49 32.11
CA LEU A 327 -3.32 4.78 32.68
C LEU A 327 -3.11 5.76 31.51
N SER A 328 -3.84 6.87 31.50
CA SER A 328 -3.83 7.85 30.40
C SER A 328 -3.23 9.17 30.87
N PHE A 329 -2.30 9.70 30.08
CA PHE A 329 -1.62 10.99 30.31
C PHE A 329 -2.09 12.06 29.32
N LEU A 330 -3.11 11.77 28.51
CA LEU A 330 -3.62 12.64 27.44
C LEU A 330 -4.14 14.00 27.94
N THR A 331 -4.52 14.08 29.20
CA THR A 331 -5.01 15.32 29.82
C THR A 331 -3.90 16.32 30.12
N VAL A 332 -2.65 15.87 30.24
CA VAL A 332 -1.49 16.72 30.55
C VAL A 332 -0.89 17.26 29.26
N ARG A 333 -1.18 18.52 28.93
CA ARG A 333 -0.77 19.14 27.66
C ARG A 333 0.70 19.50 27.57
N ASN A 334 1.31 19.92 28.69
CA ASN A 334 2.73 20.27 28.72
C ASN A 334 3.58 18.99 28.66
N PRO A 335 4.45 18.82 27.63
CA PRO A 335 5.24 17.58 27.47
C PRO A 335 6.23 17.33 28.61
N GLU A 336 6.81 18.38 29.20
CA GLU A 336 7.73 18.25 30.33
C GLU A 336 6.99 17.74 31.57
N ASN A 337 5.87 18.34 31.90
CA ASN A 337 5.01 17.90 33.01
C ASN A 337 4.52 16.46 32.80
N ARG A 338 4.17 16.11 31.58
CA ARG A 338 3.78 14.74 31.22
C ARG A 338 4.91 13.76 31.46
N SER A 339 6.13 14.08 31.00
CA SER A 339 7.30 13.23 31.20
C SER A 339 7.59 13.01 32.69
N LEU A 340 7.56 14.08 33.49
CA LEU A 340 7.73 13.98 34.94
C LEU A 340 6.65 13.12 35.60
N LEU A 341 5.40 13.28 35.19
CA LEU A 341 4.30 12.48 35.69
C LEU A 341 4.45 11.00 35.30
N GLN A 342 4.88 10.73 34.09
CA GLN A 342 5.15 9.37 33.61
C GLN A 342 6.29 8.73 34.42
N GLU A 343 7.37 9.44 34.68
CA GLU A 343 8.47 8.94 35.54
C GLU A 343 7.98 8.66 36.97
N TYR A 344 7.20 9.54 37.56
CA TYR A 344 6.63 9.33 38.88
C TYR A 344 5.70 8.12 38.93
N ILE A 345 4.77 7.99 38.00
CA ILE A 345 3.84 6.85 37.95
C ILE A 345 4.60 5.54 37.67
N ARG A 346 5.64 5.57 36.81
CA ARG A 346 6.53 4.43 36.59
C ARG A 346 7.21 3.99 37.88
N TYR A 347 7.72 4.96 38.67
CA TYR A 347 8.29 4.66 39.97
C TYR A 347 7.27 4.01 40.89
N CYS A 348 6.05 4.55 40.98
CA CYS A 348 4.98 3.98 41.79
C CYS A 348 4.63 2.54 41.35
N LEU A 349 4.60 2.28 40.07
CA LEU A 349 4.32 0.92 39.53
C LEU A 349 5.45 -0.08 39.84
N ALA A 350 6.72 0.35 39.78
CA ALA A 350 7.89 -0.53 39.87
C ALA A 350 8.40 -0.71 41.30
N VAL A 351 8.30 0.29 42.14
CA VAL A 351 9.00 0.35 43.45
C VAL A 351 8.07 0.31 44.63
N THR A 352 6.83 0.79 44.51
CA THR A 352 5.89 0.84 45.64
C THR A 352 4.94 -0.35 45.63
N ASP A 353 4.41 -0.69 46.84
CA ASP A 353 3.34 -1.70 46.99
C ASP A 353 1.93 -1.09 46.83
N ALA A 354 1.83 0.14 46.36
CA ALA A 354 0.56 0.82 46.18
C ALA A 354 -0.35 0.05 45.21
N THR A 355 -1.62 -0.02 45.53
CA THR A 355 -2.61 -0.63 44.63
C THR A 355 -2.74 0.19 43.36
N ILE A 356 -3.07 -0.46 42.24
CA ILE A 356 -3.29 0.22 40.96
C ILE A 356 -4.40 1.27 41.06
N GLY A 357 -5.41 1.04 41.92
CA GLY A 357 -6.45 2.02 42.24
C GLY A 357 -5.89 3.32 42.86
N ASN A 358 -4.97 3.20 43.81
CA ASN A 358 -4.33 4.36 44.45
C ASN A 358 -3.42 5.11 43.44
N ILE A 359 -2.63 4.36 42.64
CA ILE A 359 -1.77 4.95 41.62
C ILE A 359 -2.61 5.72 40.59
N ARG A 360 -3.74 5.16 40.14
CA ARG A 360 -4.66 5.85 39.24
C ARG A 360 -5.25 7.12 39.90
N GLY A 361 -5.60 7.06 41.18
CA GLY A 361 -6.07 8.22 41.94
C GLY A 361 -5.02 9.33 41.97
N GLN A 362 -3.75 8.98 42.22
CA GLN A 362 -2.64 9.94 42.19
C GLN A 362 -2.44 10.53 40.78
N LEU A 363 -2.47 9.69 39.75
CA LEU A 363 -2.40 10.14 38.36
C LEU A 363 -3.51 11.15 38.06
N TYR A 364 -4.75 10.86 38.47
CA TYR A 364 -5.88 11.75 38.22
C TYR A 364 -5.68 13.11 38.94
N ASN A 365 -5.38 13.13 40.23
CA ASN A 365 -5.21 14.36 40.98
C ASN A 365 -4.04 15.22 40.44
N LEU A 366 -2.90 14.58 40.11
CA LEU A 366 -1.76 15.29 39.54
C LEU A 366 -2.07 15.81 38.16
N SER A 367 -2.81 15.05 37.35
CA SER A 367 -3.23 15.50 36.01
C SER A 367 -4.17 16.70 36.08
N GLU A 368 -5.11 16.75 37.04
CA GLU A 368 -5.99 17.93 37.27
C GLU A 368 -5.17 19.15 37.66
N PHE A 369 -4.21 19.01 38.57
CA PHE A 369 -3.30 20.08 38.92
C PHE A 369 -2.49 20.59 37.73
N MET A 370 -1.93 19.68 36.93
CA MET A 370 -1.18 20.03 35.75
C MET A 370 -2.04 20.67 34.64
N GLN A 371 -3.33 20.34 34.59
CA GLN A 371 -4.28 21.05 33.71
C GLN A 371 -4.55 22.47 34.22
N TYR A 372 -4.63 22.67 35.51
CA TYR A 372 -4.86 23.99 36.10
C TYR A 372 -3.71 24.94 35.76
N ILE A 373 -2.46 24.52 35.91
CA ILE A 373 -1.26 25.31 35.55
C ILE A 373 -1.03 25.40 34.01
N GLN A 374 -1.81 24.66 33.22
CA GLN A 374 -1.81 24.66 31.76
C GLN A 374 -0.44 24.42 31.12
N LYS A 375 0.17 25.49 30.58
CA LYS A 375 1.45 25.41 29.84
C LYS A 375 2.68 25.63 30.70
N GLU A 376 2.53 26.00 31.96
CA GLU A 376 3.65 26.21 32.86
C GLU A 376 4.28 24.89 33.27
N SER A 377 5.60 24.88 33.37
CA SER A 377 6.32 23.72 33.89
C SER A 377 6.17 23.69 35.41
N VAL A 378 5.86 22.52 35.95
CA VAL A 378 5.84 22.30 37.41
C VAL A 378 7.14 22.72 38.09
N LEU A 379 8.26 22.57 37.36
CA LEU A 379 9.61 22.93 37.86
C LEU A 379 9.82 24.45 37.98
N SER A 380 8.99 25.25 37.33
CA SER A 380 9.07 26.72 37.39
C SER A 380 8.13 27.37 38.43
N LEU A 381 7.30 26.57 39.11
CA LEU A 381 6.34 27.07 40.03
C LEU A 381 7.00 27.66 41.28
N THR A 382 6.53 28.82 41.71
CA THR A 382 6.94 29.44 42.96
C THR A 382 6.03 28.97 44.11
N ARG A 383 6.50 29.12 45.35
CA ARG A 383 5.73 28.75 46.53
C ARG A 383 4.34 29.43 46.58
N GLY A 384 4.27 30.72 46.20
CA GLY A 384 3.00 31.48 46.18
C GLY A 384 1.99 30.91 45.19
N GLN A 385 2.43 30.41 44.04
CA GLN A 385 1.56 29.77 43.03
C GLN A 385 1.07 28.38 43.48
N ILE A 386 1.73 27.75 44.44
CA ILE A 386 1.33 26.45 44.98
C ILE A 386 0.33 26.63 46.13
N GLU A 387 0.40 27.76 46.83
CA GLU A 387 -0.46 28.07 48.00
C GLU A 387 -1.80 28.70 47.60
N GLU A 388 -1.95 29.21 46.34
CA GLU A 388 -3.23 29.65 45.76
C GLU A 388 -4.02 28.45 45.21
#